data_0d741fc60842c74f74c09c2053b1cd22
#
_entry.id   0d741fc60842c74f74c09c2053b1cd22
#
_cell.length_a   1.000
_cell.length_b   1.000
_cell.length_c   1.000
_cell.angle_alpha   90.00
_cell.angle_beta   90.00
_cell.angle_gamma   90.00
#
_symmetry.space_group_name_H-M   'P 1'
#
loop_
_entity.id
_entity.type
_entity.pdbx_description
1 polymer ?
#
loop_
_entity_poly.entity_id
_entity_poly.type
_entity_poly.pdbx_seq_one_letter_code
_entity_poly.pdbx_strand_id
1 'polypeptide(L)'
;CSSDLMSWQTCKKLELITIFNGVERNMGQSVQKRILLILTMLFLVQVSWAQNKDQSQADPRYIIDPETGKLSMSIRIWGEVKVPGVKLVPSDADLISILSYVGGPTDKAKLSNIRILRFNETEGEPRVIVANVEKFLETGNSEHIPKIYPNDTIIVKGTIWKILSTATPYINLMVTLINGYYLYTRTTV
;
A
#
# COMPACT_ATOMS: atom_id res chain seq x y z
N CYS A 1 26.65 12.33 38.28
CA CYS A 1 26.90 12.30 36.80
C CYS A 1 25.77 13.01 36.15
N SER A 2 26.06 14.23 35.67
CA SER A 2 25.15 15.18 35.06
C SER A 2 25.14 14.96 33.52
N SER A 3 23.95 14.90 32.98
CA SER A 3 23.51 15.41 31.68
C SER A 3 24.55 15.67 30.58
N ASP A 4 24.91 14.65 29.79
CA ASP A 4 25.32 14.85 28.40
C ASP A 4 25.18 13.55 27.62
N LEU A 5 24.34 13.60 26.58
CA LEU A 5 24.07 12.48 25.68
C LEU A 5 25.35 11.92 24.98
N MET A 6 26.41 12.72 24.90
CA MET A 6 27.70 12.33 24.34
C MET A 6 28.52 11.41 25.26
N SER A 7 28.33 11.48 26.59
CA SER A 7 29.08 10.64 27.55
C SER A 7 28.50 9.21 27.60
N TRP A 8 27.23 9.03 27.28
CA TRP A 8 26.57 7.72 27.26
C TRP A 8 27.04 6.84 26.09
N GLN A 9 27.30 7.45 24.93
CA GLN A 9 27.81 6.75 23.74
C GLN A 9 29.26 6.25 23.95
N THR A 10 30.08 7.06 24.61
CA THR A 10 31.49 6.69 24.91
C THR A 10 31.60 5.64 26.01
N CYS A 11 30.74 5.68 27.02
CA CYS A 11 30.71 4.68 28.09
C CYS A 11 30.29 3.29 27.58
N LYS A 12 29.27 3.24 26.73
CA LYS A 12 28.79 2.00 26.11
C LYS A 12 29.79 1.38 25.13
N LYS A 13 30.59 2.23 24.46
CA LYS A 13 31.65 1.80 23.55
C LYS A 13 32.85 1.19 24.29
N LEU A 14 33.17 1.70 25.48
CA LEU A 14 34.23 1.16 26.34
C LEU A 14 33.82 -0.18 26.97
N GLU A 15 32.57 -0.36 27.42
CA GLU A 15 32.10 -1.64 27.92
C GLU A 15 32.14 -2.75 26.86
N LEU A 16 31.74 -2.47 25.63
CA LEU A 16 31.81 -3.42 24.53
C LEU A 16 33.24 -3.85 24.19
N ILE A 17 34.20 -2.94 24.28
CA ILE A 17 35.63 -3.23 24.03
C ILE A 17 36.21 -4.12 25.18
N THR A 18 35.75 -3.91 26.40
CA THR A 18 36.22 -4.72 27.54
C THR A 18 35.68 -6.13 27.52
N ILE A 19 34.42 -6.31 27.08
CA ILE A 19 33.80 -7.62 26.87
C ILE A 19 34.48 -8.36 25.72
N PHE A 20 34.82 -7.66 24.66
CA PHE A 20 35.49 -8.25 23.49
C PHE A 20 36.90 -8.76 23.83
N ASN A 21 37.68 -8.02 24.59
CA ASN A 21 39.04 -8.39 25.01
C ASN A 21 39.05 -9.52 26.09
N GLY A 22 37.93 -9.74 26.78
CA GLY A 22 37.77 -10.82 27.76
C GLY A 22 37.55 -12.21 27.14
N VAL A 23 36.96 -12.24 25.95
CA VAL A 23 36.63 -13.49 25.24
C VAL A 23 37.83 -14.07 24.48
N GLU A 24 38.83 -13.25 24.15
CA GLU A 24 39.98 -13.71 23.37
C GLU A 24 40.95 -14.65 24.11
N ARG A 25 40.93 -14.70 25.44
CA ARG A 25 41.98 -15.41 26.23
C ARG A 25 41.78 -16.90 26.41
N ASN A 26 40.63 -17.47 26.02
CA ASN A 26 40.30 -18.85 26.38
C ASN A 26 39.73 -19.77 25.30
N MET A 27 39.71 -19.37 24.02
CA MET A 27 39.23 -20.22 22.96
C MET A 27 40.28 -20.49 21.90
N GLY A 28 40.43 -21.79 21.53
CA GLY A 28 41.37 -22.20 20.49
C GLY A 28 41.10 -21.50 19.12
N GLN A 29 42.17 -21.19 18.41
CA GLN A 29 42.16 -20.38 17.16
C GLN A 29 41.10 -20.77 16.13
N SER A 30 40.66 -22.01 16.10
CA SER A 30 39.62 -22.52 15.17
C SER A 30 38.21 -22.08 15.56
N VAL A 31 37.91 -21.98 16.85
CA VAL A 31 36.61 -21.55 17.39
C VAL A 31 36.48 -20.04 17.24
N GLN A 32 37.55 -19.30 17.47
CA GLN A 32 37.60 -17.83 17.35
C GLN A 32 37.30 -17.39 15.90
N LYS A 33 37.88 -18.08 14.89
CA LYS A 33 37.59 -17.80 13.48
C LYS A 33 36.13 -18.06 13.11
N ARG A 34 35.51 -19.11 13.65
CA ARG A 34 34.10 -19.44 13.41
C ARG A 34 33.15 -18.42 14.05
N ILE A 35 33.45 -17.96 15.26
CA ILE A 35 32.66 -16.91 15.94
C ILE A 35 32.76 -15.58 15.19
N LEU A 36 33.95 -15.21 14.69
CA LEU A 36 34.17 -14.01 13.90
C LEU A 36 33.38 -14.04 12.60
N LEU A 37 33.35 -15.20 11.90
CA LEU A 37 32.56 -15.38 10.70
C LEU A 37 31.04 -15.29 10.94
N ILE A 38 30.55 -15.85 12.05
CA ILE A 38 29.15 -15.74 12.41
C ILE A 38 28.78 -14.29 12.75
N LEU A 39 29.61 -13.57 13.51
CA LEU A 39 29.40 -12.17 13.85
C LEU A 39 29.42 -11.27 12.62
N THR A 40 30.32 -11.50 11.66
CA THR A 40 30.35 -10.74 10.39
C THR A 40 29.14 -11.05 9.53
N MET A 41 28.68 -12.30 9.48
CA MET A 41 27.47 -12.68 8.77
C MET A 41 26.20 -12.06 9.41
N LEU A 42 26.12 -12.03 10.73
CA LEU A 42 25.05 -11.38 11.47
C LEU A 42 25.04 -9.86 11.26
N PHE A 43 26.24 -9.24 11.17
CA PHE A 43 26.39 -7.81 10.91
C PHE A 43 25.95 -7.46 9.47
N LEU A 44 26.27 -8.30 8.48
CA LEU A 44 25.84 -8.10 7.09
C LEU A 44 24.32 -8.21 6.93
N VAL A 45 23.67 -9.10 7.68
CA VAL A 45 22.20 -9.19 7.71
C VAL A 45 21.56 -7.94 8.28
N GLN A 46 22.14 -7.35 9.32
CA GLN A 46 21.66 -6.10 9.92
C GLN A 46 21.74 -4.91 8.96
N VAL A 47 22.79 -4.83 8.14
CA VAL A 47 22.97 -3.76 7.15
C VAL A 47 21.93 -3.83 6.04
N SER A 48 21.50 -5.04 5.63
CA SER A 48 20.46 -5.21 4.61
C SER A 48 19.08 -4.72 5.06
N TRP A 49 18.79 -4.69 6.36
CA TRP A 49 17.51 -4.20 6.91
C TRP A 49 17.51 -2.68 7.13
N ALA A 50 18.68 -2.04 7.16
CA ALA A 50 18.80 -0.60 7.41
C ALA A 50 18.58 0.25 6.15
N GLN A 51 18.60 -0.32 4.94
CA GLN A 51 18.46 0.44 3.69
C GLN A 51 17.00 0.70 3.25
N ASN A 52 16.00 0.25 4.00
CA ASN A 52 14.60 0.42 3.64
C ASN A 52 13.86 1.47 4.50
N LYS A 53 14.60 2.40 5.11
CA LYS A 53 14.04 3.57 5.80
C LYS A 53 14.66 4.81 5.16
N ASP A 54 13.98 5.40 4.20
CA ASP A 54 13.83 6.82 3.98
C ASP A 54 13.23 7.08 2.60
N GLN A 55 11.93 6.88 2.49
CA GLN A 55 11.12 7.70 1.60
C GLN A 55 9.97 8.30 2.41
N SER A 56 10.32 9.04 3.46
CA SER A 56 9.49 10.12 3.94
C SER A 56 9.63 11.26 2.94
N GLN A 57 9.02 11.08 1.77
CA GLN A 57 8.80 12.20 0.88
C GLN A 57 7.83 13.13 1.56
N ALA A 58 8.32 14.30 2.00
CA ALA A 58 7.49 15.45 2.24
C ALA A 58 6.58 15.56 1.01
N ASP A 59 5.27 15.46 1.22
CA ASP A 59 4.25 15.39 0.19
C ASP A 59 4.10 16.80 -0.43
N PRO A 60 4.81 17.15 -1.52
CA PRO A 60 4.65 18.46 -2.12
C PRO A 60 3.26 18.47 -2.75
N ARG A 61 2.37 19.35 -2.26
CA ARG A 61 0.99 19.46 -2.73
C ARG A 61 0.91 19.70 -4.23
N TYR A 62 1.90 20.40 -4.77
CA TYR A 62 2.06 20.67 -6.20
C TYR A 62 3.52 20.55 -6.59
N ILE A 63 3.77 19.89 -7.70
CA ILE A 63 5.10 19.73 -8.30
C ILE A 63 5.01 20.28 -9.72
N ILE A 64 6.02 21.05 -10.13
CA ILE A 64 6.17 21.39 -11.55
C ILE A 64 6.85 20.20 -12.21
N ASP A 65 6.17 19.57 -13.14
CA ASP A 65 6.73 18.49 -13.93
C ASP A 65 7.88 19.04 -14.79
N PRO A 66 9.10 18.52 -14.61
CA PRO A 66 10.28 19.03 -15.30
C PRO A 66 10.23 18.78 -16.83
N GLU A 67 9.46 17.80 -17.32
CA GLU A 67 9.34 17.46 -18.72
C GLU A 67 8.32 18.34 -19.44
N THR A 68 7.18 18.61 -18.79
CA THR A 68 6.07 19.34 -19.41
C THR A 68 5.94 20.78 -18.96
N GLY A 69 6.63 21.18 -17.87
CA GLY A 69 6.49 22.50 -17.24
C GLY A 69 5.11 22.75 -16.64
N LYS A 70 4.23 21.72 -16.59
CA LYS A 70 2.88 21.83 -16.07
C LYS A 70 2.85 21.59 -14.56
N LEU A 71 1.90 22.26 -13.91
CA LEU A 71 1.63 22.05 -12.49
C LEU A 71 0.94 20.70 -12.31
N SER A 72 1.55 19.80 -11.55
CA SER A 72 1.03 18.48 -11.22
C SER A 72 0.72 18.37 -9.75
N MET A 73 -0.25 17.53 -9.39
CA MET A 73 -0.67 17.26 -8.03
C MET A 73 -0.55 15.77 -7.71
N SER A 74 -0.20 15.46 -6.45
CA SER A 74 -0.17 14.10 -5.93
C SER A 74 -1.56 13.69 -5.46
N ILE A 75 -2.02 12.52 -5.87
CA ILE A 75 -3.28 11.91 -5.44
C ILE A 75 -3.07 10.44 -5.08
N ARG A 76 -3.93 9.91 -4.21
CA ARG A 76 -3.92 8.49 -3.83
C ARG A 76 -5.14 7.81 -4.41
N ILE A 77 -4.94 6.64 -5.04
CA ILE A 77 -6.04 5.89 -5.66
C ILE A 77 -6.01 4.46 -5.13
N TRP A 78 -7.13 4.03 -4.54
CA TRP A 78 -7.28 2.74 -3.90
C TRP A 78 -8.52 2.00 -4.41
N GLY A 79 -8.48 0.67 -4.35
CA GLY A 79 -9.61 -0.20 -4.65
C GLY A 79 -9.58 -0.76 -6.07
N GLU A 80 -10.74 -0.84 -6.70
CA GLU A 80 -10.96 -1.54 -7.97
C GLU A 80 -10.54 -0.71 -9.19
N VAL A 81 -9.24 -0.46 -9.30
CA VAL A 81 -8.57 0.15 -10.46
C VAL A 81 -7.40 -0.74 -10.89
N LYS A 82 -6.97 -0.65 -12.15
CA LYS A 82 -5.91 -1.52 -12.68
C LYS A 82 -4.54 -1.26 -12.03
N VAL A 83 -4.20 0.00 -11.75
CA VAL A 83 -2.91 0.38 -11.17
C VAL A 83 -3.13 1.32 -9.97
N PRO A 84 -3.48 0.77 -8.78
CA PRO A 84 -3.65 1.57 -7.56
C PRO A 84 -2.32 2.13 -7.06
N GLY A 85 -2.38 3.14 -6.19
CA GLY A 85 -1.23 3.75 -5.56
C GLY A 85 -1.25 5.27 -5.59
N VAL A 86 -0.11 5.88 -5.27
CA VAL A 86 0.10 7.33 -5.39
C VAL A 86 0.43 7.64 -6.84
N LYS A 87 -0.22 8.65 -7.40
CA LYS A 87 -0.03 9.11 -8.78
C LYS A 87 0.17 10.61 -8.82
N LEU A 88 1.07 11.03 -9.70
CA LEU A 88 1.25 12.41 -10.06
C LEU A 88 0.40 12.68 -11.31
N VAL A 89 -0.52 13.63 -11.23
CA VAL A 89 -1.46 13.97 -12.29
C VAL A 89 -1.49 15.49 -12.51
N PRO A 90 -1.81 15.99 -13.69
CA PRO A 90 -1.99 17.42 -13.91
C PRO A 90 -3.01 18.02 -12.92
N SER A 91 -2.76 19.25 -12.47
CA SER A 91 -3.61 19.92 -11.47
C SER A 91 -5.02 20.26 -11.98
N ASP A 92 -5.22 20.25 -13.28
CA ASP A 92 -6.48 20.47 -13.99
C ASP A 92 -7.22 19.18 -14.34
N ALA A 93 -6.66 18.00 -14.00
CA ALA A 93 -7.25 16.72 -14.31
C ALA A 93 -8.57 16.50 -13.55
N ASP A 94 -9.61 16.10 -14.26
CA ASP A 94 -10.89 15.66 -13.71
C ASP A 94 -10.83 14.20 -13.26
N LEU A 95 -11.86 13.75 -12.53
CA LEU A 95 -11.93 12.37 -11.99
C LEU A 95 -11.82 11.31 -13.08
N ILE A 96 -12.37 11.55 -14.28
CA ILE A 96 -12.33 10.61 -15.41
C ILE A 96 -10.92 10.47 -15.95
N SER A 97 -10.26 11.61 -16.17
CA SER A 97 -8.86 11.65 -16.62
C SER A 97 -7.96 10.93 -15.60
N ILE A 98 -8.18 11.17 -14.32
CA ILE A 98 -7.45 10.52 -13.23
C ILE A 98 -7.63 8.99 -13.26
N LEU A 99 -8.87 8.51 -13.41
CA LEU A 99 -9.14 7.08 -13.56
C LEU A 99 -8.46 6.50 -14.79
N SER A 100 -8.38 7.27 -15.88
CA SER A 100 -7.68 6.87 -17.11
C SER A 100 -6.16 6.74 -16.90
N TYR A 101 -5.54 7.64 -16.12
CA TYR A 101 -4.10 7.56 -15.78
C TYR A 101 -3.73 6.29 -15.00
N VAL A 102 -4.67 5.69 -14.28
CA VAL A 102 -4.44 4.42 -13.57
C VAL A 102 -4.89 3.19 -14.39
N GLY A 103 -5.07 3.37 -15.71
CA GLY A 103 -5.46 2.29 -16.61
C GLY A 103 -6.96 1.96 -16.59
N GLY A 104 -7.77 2.79 -15.93
CA GLY A 104 -9.21 2.62 -15.80
C GLY A 104 -9.65 1.75 -14.62
N PRO A 105 -10.95 1.71 -14.36
CA PRO A 105 -11.54 0.84 -13.37
C PRO A 105 -11.44 -0.64 -13.78
N THR A 106 -11.46 -1.55 -12.81
CA THR A 106 -11.57 -2.98 -13.09
C THR A 106 -13.02 -3.34 -13.42
N ASP A 107 -13.23 -4.55 -13.95
CA ASP A 107 -14.58 -5.06 -14.21
C ASP A 107 -15.45 -5.20 -12.96
N LYS A 108 -14.83 -5.24 -11.79
CA LYS A 108 -15.51 -5.34 -10.48
C LYS A 108 -15.83 -3.98 -9.89
N ALA A 109 -15.37 -2.88 -10.50
CA ALA A 109 -15.52 -1.53 -9.98
C ALA A 109 -16.99 -1.09 -9.95
N LYS A 110 -17.38 -0.41 -8.87
CA LYS A 110 -18.68 0.25 -8.74
C LYS A 110 -18.53 1.74 -9.00
N LEU A 111 -18.85 2.18 -10.20
CA LEU A 111 -18.67 3.57 -10.65
C LEU A 111 -19.74 4.53 -10.09
N SER A 112 -20.88 4.00 -9.62
CA SER A 112 -21.94 4.81 -9.01
C SER A 112 -21.62 5.31 -7.59
N ASN A 113 -20.53 4.82 -6.96
CA ASN A 113 -20.19 5.20 -5.59
C ASN A 113 -18.67 5.24 -5.40
N ILE A 114 -18.02 6.19 -6.05
CA ILE A 114 -16.60 6.48 -5.84
C ILE A 114 -16.50 7.46 -4.67
N ARG A 115 -15.68 7.14 -3.68
CA ARG A 115 -15.48 7.99 -2.50
C ARG A 115 -14.17 8.76 -2.64
N ILE A 116 -14.25 10.07 -2.42
CA ILE A 116 -13.11 10.96 -2.36
C ILE A 116 -12.96 11.39 -0.93
N LEU A 117 -11.87 10.97 -0.29
CA LEU A 117 -11.53 11.34 1.07
C LEU A 117 -10.59 12.53 1.00
N ARG A 118 -11.06 13.68 1.47
CA ARG A 118 -10.31 14.93 1.56
C ARG A 118 -9.98 15.23 2.99
N PHE A 119 -8.71 15.44 3.27
CA PHE A 119 -8.25 15.86 4.58
C PHE A 119 -8.09 17.39 4.59
N ASN A 120 -8.95 18.07 5.37
CA ASN A 120 -8.84 19.51 5.57
C ASN A 120 -7.98 19.77 6.81
N GLU A 121 -6.83 20.40 6.63
CA GLU A 121 -5.92 20.76 7.74
C GLU A 121 -6.58 21.76 8.72
N THR A 122 -7.54 22.55 8.26
CA THR A 122 -8.21 23.57 9.06
C THR A 122 -9.29 23.01 10.00
N GLU A 123 -9.92 21.88 9.63
CA GLU A 123 -11.02 21.29 10.40
C GLU A 123 -10.60 20.01 11.13
N GLY A 124 -9.40 19.47 10.85
CA GLY A 124 -8.84 18.28 11.52
C GLY A 124 -9.56 16.96 11.21
N GLU A 125 -10.72 17.00 10.55
CA GLU A 125 -11.51 15.82 10.20
C GLU A 125 -11.54 15.54 8.69
N PRO A 126 -11.47 14.27 8.27
CA PRO A 126 -11.55 13.91 6.86
C PRO A 126 -13.00 14.06 6.35
N ARG A 127 -13.19 14.82 5.28
CA ARG A 127 -14.48 14.95 4.58
C ARG A 127 -14.59 13.89 3.49
N VAL A 128 -15.69 13.12 3.50
CA VAL A 128 -16.01 12.14 2.45
C VAL A 128 -16.96 12.75 1.43
N ILE A 129 -16.54 12.80 0.18
CA ILE A 129 -17.34 13.26 -0.96
C ILE A 129 -17.64 12.04 -1.81
N VAL A 130 -18.89 11.87 -2.26
CA VAL A 130 -19.30 10.75 -3.12
C VAL A 130 -19.47 11.27 -4.55
N ALA A 131 -18.78 10.62 -5.48
CA ALA A 131 -18.90 10.87 -6.92
C ALA A 131 -19.66 9.72 -7.60
N ASN A 132 -20.52 10.05 -8.54
CA ASN A 132 -21.26 9.09 -9.37
C ASN A 132 -20.83 9.21 -10.82
N VAL A 133 -19.79 8.49 -11.18
CA VAL A 133 -19.24 8.48 -12.55
C VAL A 133 -20.20 7.82 -13.53
N GLU A 134 -20.93 6.77 -13.10
CA GLU A 134 -21.93 6.08 -13.93
C GLU A 134 -23.00 7.07 -14.43
N LYS A 135 -23.58 7.84 -13.50
CA LYS A 135 -24.61 8.83 -13.84
C LYS A 135 -24.05 9.99 -14.68
N PHE A 136 -22.79 10.39 -14.45
CA PHE A 136 -22.14 11.38 -15.29
C PHE A 136 -21.98 10.89 -16.73
N LEU A 137 -21.58 9.64 -16.94
CA LEU A 137 -21.42 9.07 -18.27
C LEU A 137 -22.75 8.95 -19.02
N GLU A 138 -23.87 8.79 -18.29
CA GLU A 138 -25.22 8.74 -18.87
C GLU A 138 -25.78 10.14 -19.20
N THR A 139 -25.56 11.12 -18.32
CA THR A 139 -26.25 12.42 -18.39
C THR A 139 -25.36 13.58 -18.88
N GLY A 140 -24.03 13.42 -18.81
CA GLY A 140 -23.07 14.48 -19.08
C GLY A 140 -23.05 15.60 -18.03
N ASN A 141 -23.81 15.47 -16.93
CA ASN A 141 -23.92 16.51 -15.90
C ASN A 141 -22.72 16.49 -14.96
N SER A 142 -21.90 17.54 -14.99
CA SER A 142 -20.69 17.70 -14.18
C SER A 142 -20.95 17.83 -12.66
N GLU A 143 -22.20 18.05 -12.22
CA GLU A 143 -22.53 18.05 -10.78
C GLU A 143 -22.28 16.71 -10.09
N HIS A 144 -22.22 15.62 -10.87
CA HIS A 144 -21.97 14.29 -10.35
C HIS A 144 -20.48 13.98 -10.14
N ILE A 145 -19.59 14.86 -10.63
CA ILE A 145 -18.14 14.73 -10.52
C ILE A 145 -17.56 15.93 -9.80
N PRO A 146 -17.16 15.78 -8.52
CA PRO A 146 -16.54 16.83 -7.76
C PRO A 146 -15.12 17.12 -8.29
N LYS A 147 -14.69 18.38 -8.12
CA LYS A 147 -13.32 18.78 -8.41
C LYS A 147 -12.36 18.08 -7.46
N ILE A 148 -11.27 17.54 -7.98
CA ILE A 148 -10.21 16.87 -7.22
C ILE A 148 -9.16 17.89 -6.78
N TYR A 149 -8.61 17.70 -5.59
CA TYR A 149 -7.56 18.55 -5.02
C TYR A 149 -6.34 17.71 -4.65
N PRO A 150 -5.17 18.35 -4.51
CA PRO A 150 -3.97 17.67 -4.05
C PRO A 150 -4.19 16.91 -2.74
N ASN A 151 -3.56 15.73 -2.63
CA ASN A 151 -3.67 14.84 -1.48
C ASN A 151 -5.05 14.20 -1.26
N ASP A 152 -6.01 14.38 -2.19
CA ASP A 152 -7.24 13.62 -2.14
C ASP A 152 -6.95 12.11 -2.27
N THR A 153 -7.72 11.31 -1.55
CA THR A 153 -7.70 9.86 -1.66
C THR A 153 -8.97 9.38 -2.33
N ILE A 154 -8.83 8.82 -3.54
CA ILE A 154 -9.93 8.30 -4.33
C ILE A 154 -10.07 6.81 -4.05
N ILE A 155 -11.24 6.38 -3.58
CA ILE A 155 -11.53 4.98 -3.23
C ILE A 155 -12.60 4.45 -4.17
N VAL A 156 -12.21 3.52 -5.04
CA VAL A 156 -13.11 2.85 -5.98
C VAL A 156 -13.52 1.51 -5.37
N LYS A 157 -14.79 1.41 -4.95
CA LYS A 157 -15.31 0.18 -4.34
C LYS A 157 -15.63 -0.88 -5.40
N GLY A 158 -15.58 -2.14 -4.99
CA GLY A 158 -16.02 -3.26 -5.80
C GLY A 158 -17.53 -3.51 -5.71
N THR A 159 -18.09 -4.14 -6.73
CA THR A 159 -19.47 -4.60 -6.78
C THR A 159 -19.57 -6.04 -6.27
N ILE A 160 -20.41 -6.29 -5.26
CA ILE A 160 -20.58 -7.61 -4.63
C ILE A 160 -21.05 -8.67 -5.64
N TRP A 161 -21.90 -8.29 -6.59
CA TRP A 161 -22.44 -9.18 -7.61
C TRP A 161 -21.38 -9.83 -8.50
N LYS A 162 -20.30 -9.12 -8.84
CA LYS A 162 -19.20 -9.69 -9.63
C LYS A 162 -18.32 -10.64 -8.81
N ILE A 163 -18.25 -10.46 -7.51
CA ILE A 163 -17.57 -11.43 -6.62
C ILE A 163 -18.40 -12.73 -6.57
N LEU A 164 -19.72 -12.59 -6.48
CA LEU A 164 -20.62 -13.73 -6.44
C LEU A 164 -20.63 -14.52 -7.77
N SER A 165 -20.55 -13.86 -8.92
CA SER A 165 -20.47 -14.51 -10.23
C SER A 165 -19.21 -15.39 -10.38
N THR A 166 -18.12 -15.05 -9.71
CA THR A 166 -16.90 -15.87 -9.69
C THR A 166 -17.08 -17.16 -8.87
N ALA A 167 -18.05 -17.19 -7.93
CA ALA A 167 -18.38 -18.38 -7.13
C ALA A 167 -19.31 -19.36 -7.85
N THR A 168 -19.97 -18.97 -8.93
CA THR A 168 -20.95 -19.78 -9.68
C THR A 168 -20.42 -21.17 -10.09
N PRO A 169 -19.18 -21.34 -10.63
CA PRO A 169 -18.68 -22.66 -11.00
C PRO A 169 -18.54 -23.60 -9.80
N TYR A 170 -18.18 -23.08 -8.62
CA TYR A 170 -18.06 -23.89 -7.40
C TYR A 170 -19.43 -24.31 -6.88
N ILE A 171 -20.45 -23.45 -6.99
CA ILE A 171 -21.83 -23.77 -6.63
C ILE A 171 -22.37 -24.88 -7.54
N ASN A 172 -22.14 -24.79 -8.85
CA ASN A 172 -22.55 -25.81 -9.82
C ASN A 172 -21.86 -27.16 -9.56
N LEU A 173 -20.58 -27.16 -9.21
CA LEU A 173 -19.85 -28.36 -8.82
C LEU A 173 -20.49 -29.02 -7.59
N MET A 174 -20.79 -28.25 -6.55
CA MET A 174 -21.45 -28.75 -5.34
C MET A 174 -22.84 -29.35 -5.63
N VAL A 175 -23.64 -28.66 -6.44
CA VAL A 175 -24.97 -29.18 -6.87
C VAL A 175 -24.83 -30.48 -7.65
N THR A 176 -23.84 -30.59 -8.54
CA THR A 176 -23.57 -31.82 -9.32
C THR A 176 -23.18 -32.99 -8.41
N LEU A 177 -22.33 -32.75 -7.41
CA LEU A 177 -21.93 -33.78 -6.44
C LEU A 177 -23.11 -34.24 -5.57
N ILE A 178 -23.96 -33.32 -5.10
CA ILE A 178 -25.13 -33.63 -4.30
C ILE A 178 -26.14 -34.47 -5.14
N ASN A 179 -26.37 -34.05 -6.39
CA ASN A 179 -27.25 -34.80 -7.28
C ASN A 179 -26.70 -36.21 -7.61
N GLY A 180 -25.40 -36.32 -7.84
CA GLY A 180 -24.73 -37.60 -8.07
C GLY A 180 -24.85 -38.54 -6.85
N TYR A 181 -24.61 -38.01 -5.66
CA TYR A 181 -24.81 -38.77 -4.41
C TYR A 181 -26.25 -39.21 -4.21
N TYR A 182 -27.22 -38.34 -4.47
CA TYR A 182 -28.63 -38.66 -4.39
C TYR A 182 -29.04 -39.79 -5.37
N LEU A 183 -28.60 -39.71 -6.61
CA LEU A 183 -28.84 -40.76 -7.60
C LEU A 183 -28.20 -42.09 -7.20
N TYR A 184 -26.96 -42.07 -6.71
CA TYR A 184 -26.23 -43.24 -6.24
C TYR A 184 -27.01 -43.95 -5.12
N THR A 185 -27.48 -43.23 -4.12
CA THR A 185 -28.23 -43.79 -2.99
C THR A 185 -29.59 -44.37 -3.41
N ARG A 186 -30.19 -43.80 -4.46
CA ARG A 186 -31.48 -44.27 -4.98
C ARG A 186 -31.38 -45.55 -5.84
N THR A 187 -30.22 -45.77 -6.47
CA THR A 187 -29.98 -46.95 -7.33
C THR A 187 -29.45 -48.15 -6.55
N THR A 188 -29.00 -47.96 -5.31
CA THR A 188 -28.44 -49.00 -4.44
C THR A 188 -29.45 -49.54 -3.42
N VAL A 189 -30.70 -49.06 -3.41
CA VAL A 189 -31.85 -49.56 -2.65
C VAL A 189 -32.83 -50.21 -3.61
#